data_c3bf8654c3ed4b1e74a680109adef3e3
#
_entry.id   c3bf8654c3ed4b1e74a680109adef3e3
#
_cell.length_a   1.000
_cell.length_b   1.000
_cell.length_c   1.000
_cell.angle_alpha   90.00
_cell.angle_beta   90.00
_cell.angle_gamma   90.00
#
_symmetry.space_group_name_H-M   'P 1'
#
loop_
_entity.id
_entity.type
_entity.pdbx_description
1 polymer ?
#
loop_
_entity_poly.entity_id
_entity_poly.type
_entity_poly.pdbx_seq_one_letter_code
_entity_poly.pdbx_strand_id
1 'polypeptide(L)'
;MPFLFFSPGLFGKNKPEVSALPLRDRVFLDKTNRAIGKGAATLTVVMVLVTFVIVVLRYGFNLGWIWLQEMVTWMHAAVFLLAAAYTFSEDAHVRVDVFYRNWSQRTKNKVDLVGNVFCLCPVALLLLVGSLDYVSASWEMKESSREAGGLAYPFIPLLKTLLPLTGLMLFSQGLVHAYACYLKLKDD
;
A
#
# COMPACT_ATOMS: atom_id res chain seq x y z
N MET A 1 -24.65 19.02 14.96
CA MET A 1 -23.34 18.41 14.61
C MET A 1 -23.01 18.82 13.18
N PRO A 2 -22.06 19.73 12.96
CA PRO A 2 -21.68 20.14 11.61
C PRO A 2 -20.67 19.14 11.03
N PHE A 3 -20.98 18.61 9.89
CA PHE A 3 -20.09 17.89 9.00
C PHE A 3 -18.86 18.75 8.71
N LEU A 4 -17.68 18.31 9.15
CA LEU A 4 -16.41 18.91 8.81
C LEU A 4 -16.18 18.79 7.29
N PHE A 5 -16.34 19.89 6.61
CA PHE A 5 -15.94 20.11 5.23
C PHE A 5 -14.47 19.73 5.08
N PHE A 6 -14.23 18.64 4.37
CA PHE A 6 -12.89 18.22 3.96
C PHE A 6 -12.39 19.24 2.91
N SER A 7 -11.62 20.21 3.36
CA SER A 7 -11.02 21.19 2.46
C SER A 7 -9.87 20.55 1.69
N PRO A 8 -9.93 20.43 0.36
CA PRO A 8 -8.87 19.81 -0.45
C PRO A 8 -7.59 20.64 -0.53
N GLY A 9 -7.52 21.79 0.15
CA GLY A 9 -6.38 22.72 0.10
C GLY A 9 -5.28 22.48 1.14
N LEU A 10 -5.46 21.59 2.12
CA LEU A 10 -4.48 21.41 3.21
C LEU A 10 -3.36 20.41 2.89
N PHE A 11 -3.55 19.56 1.88
CA PHE A 11 -2.59 18.49 1.51
C PHE A 11 -1.64 18.86 0.35
N GLY A 12 -1.65 20.11 -0.13
CA GLY A 12 -1.03 20.48 -1.39
C GLY A 12 0.32 21.21 -1.35
N LYS A 13 0.94 21.49 -0.19
CA LYS A 13 2.03 22.50 -0.16
C LYS A 13 3.45 22.06 0.18
N ASN A 14 3.70 20.79 0.53
CA ASN A 14 5.07 20.32 0.73
C ASN A 14 5.26 18.91 0.17
N LYS A 15 5.09 18.72 -1.15
CA LYS A 15 5.68 17.53 -1.78
C LYS A 15 7.19 17.64 -1.55
N PRO A 16 7.84 16.67 -0.90
CA PRO A 16 9.28 16.63 -0.90
C PRO A 16 9.69 16.62 -2.36
N GLU A 17 10.34 17.69 -2.82
CA GLU A 17 10.86 17.71 -4.17
C GLU A 17 11.87 16.58 -4.28
N VAL A 18 11.45 15.48 -4.85
CA VAL A 18 12.28 14.36 -5.28
C VAL A 18 13.16 14.85 -6.44
N SER A 19 13.82 16.01 -6.30
CA SER A 19 14.63 16.66 -7.32
C SER A 19 15.91 15.91 -7.68
N ALA A 20 16.23 14.87 -6.93
CA ALA A 20 17.50 14.16 -7.04
C ALA A 20 17.52 13.01 -8.05
N LEU A 21 16.37 12.50 -8.48
CA LEU A 21 16.32 11.46 -9.51
C LEU A 21 16.19 12.10 -10.90
N PRO A 22 16.74 11.47 -11.96
CA PRO A 22 16.51 11.91 -13.31
C PRO A 22 15.00 11.98 -13.59
N LEU A 23 14.55 13.06 -14.21
CA LEU A 23 13.12 13.37 -14.47
C LEU A 23 12.33 12.20 -15.06
N ARG A 24 12.99 11.38 -15.88
CA ARG A 24 12.39 10.20 -16.52
C ARG A 24 11.97 9.13 -15.52
N ASP A 25 12.82 8.84 -14.54
CA ASP A 25 12.58 7.76 -13.57
C ASP A 25 11.52 8.17 -12.54
N ARG A 26 11.47 9.45 -12.19
CA ARG A 26 10.39 10.03 -11.39
C ARG A 26 9.03 9.90 -12.06
N VAL A 27 8.95 10.37 -13.30
CA VAL A 27 7.68 10.35 -14.05
C VAL A 27 7.18 8.92 -14.18
N PHE A 28 8.08 7.95 -14.36
CA PHE A 28 7.73 6.55 -14.43
C PHE A 28 7.18 6.01 -13.08
N LEU A 29 7.88 6.26 -11.97
CA LEU A 29 7.45 5.83 -10.63
C LEU A 29 6.12 6.47 -10.23
N ASP A 30 5.95 7.78 -10.44
CA ASP A 30 4.71 8.49 -10.16
C ASP A 30 3.54 7.97 -11.01
N LYS A 31 3.79 7.69 -12.29
CA LYS A 31 2.76 7.18 -13.20
C LYS A 31 2.33 5.76 -12.79
N THR A 32 3.28 4.92 -12.41
CA THR A 32 3.02 3.56 -11.94
C THR A 32 2.24 3.57 -10.63
N ASN A 33 2.66 4.37 -9.65
CA ASN A 33 1.98 4.50 -8.38
C ASN A 33 0.55 5.04 -8.52
N ARG A 34 0.34 6.05 -9.39
CA ARG A 34 -1.01 6.56 -9.67
C ARG A 34 -1.91 5.52 -10.34
N ALA A 35 -1.35 4.70 -11.24
CA ALA A 35 -2.11 3.61 -11.86
C ALA A 35 -2.52 2.57 -10.82
N ILE A 36 -1.62 2.19 -9.92
CA ILE A 36 -1.89 1.27 -8.80
C ILE A 36 -2.94 1.86 -7.85
N GLY A 37 -2.82 3.14 -7.48
CA GLY A 37 -3.80 3.81 -6.62
C GLY A 37 -5.20 3.85 -7.24
N LYS A 38 -5.32 4.14 -8.55
CA LYS A 38 -6.59 4.08 -9.28
C LYS A 38 -7.13 2.66 -9.34
N GLY A 39 -6.29 1.66 -9.57
CA GLY A 39 -6.68 0.25 -9.55
C GLY A 39 -7.23 -0.17 -8.20
N ALA A 40 -6.54 0.19 -7.11
CA ALA A 40 -6.99 -0.08 -5.75
C ALA A 40 -8.34 0.59 -5.45
N ALA A 41 -8.53 1.86 -5.85
CA ALA A 41 -9.80 2.56 -5.68
C ALA A 41 -10.94 1.89 -6.44
N THR A 42 -10.71 1.47 -7.68
CA THR A 42 -11.71 0.75 -8.48
C THR A 42 -12.05 -0.60 -7.83
N LEU A 43 -11.04 -1.34 -7.34
CA LEU A 43 -11.24 -2.61 -6.67
C LEU A 43 -12.07 -2.45 -5.37
N THR A 44 -11.90 -1.33 -4.66
CA THR A 44 -12.72 -1.01 -3.47
C THR A 44 -14.20 -0.85 -3.84
N VAL A 45 -14.51 -0.15 -4.94
CA VAL A 45 -15.89 -0.02 -5.41
C VAL A 45 -16.50 -1.38 -5.76
N VAL A 46 -15.74 -2.21 -6.50
CA VAL A 46 -16.16 -3.59 -6.83
C VAL A 46 -16.42 -4.40 -5.56
N MET A 47 -15.54 -4.31 -4.57
CA MET A 47 -15.68 -4.99 -3.28
C MET A 47 -16.97 -4.60 -2.55
N VAL A 48 -17.32 -3.31 -2.54
CA VAL A 48 -18.57 -2.83 -1.92
C VAL A 48 -19.79 -3.41 -2.65
N LEU A 49 -19.78 -3.40 -3.98
CA LEU A 49 -20.88 -3.95 -4.78
C LEU A 49 -21.03 -5.47 -4.56
N VAL A 50 -19.93 -6.21 -4.54
CA VAL A 50 -19.96 -7.66 -4.28
C VAL A 50 -20.47 -7.94 -2.88
N THR A 51 -20.03 -7.17 -1.87
CA THR A 51 -20.52 -7.31 -0.48
C THR A 51 -22.02 -7.05 -0.41
N PHE A 52 -22.52 -6.02 -1.10
CA PHE A 52 -23.96 -5.75 -1.18
C PHE A 52 -24.72 -6.94 -1.80
N VAL A 53 -24.22 -7.50 -2.90
CA VAL A 53 -24.83 -8.69 -3.54
C VAL A 53 -24.85 -9.89 -2.57
N ILE A 54 -23.74 -10.13 -1.85
CA ILE A 54 -23.68 -11.21 -0.83
C ILE A 54 -24.78 -11.04 0.22
N VAL A 55 -24.96 -9.82 0.72
CA VAL A 55 -25.98 -9.51 1.74
C VAL A 55 -27.40 -9.78 1.19
N VAL A 56 -27.71 -9.29 -0.01
CA VAL A 56 -29.02 -9.50 -0.65
C VAL A 56 -29.29 -10.98 -0.88
N LEU A 57 -28.31 -11.72 -1.41
CA LEU A 57 -28.47 -13.17 -1.67
C LEU A 57 -28.67 -13.95 -0.38
N ARG A 58 -27.91 -13.61 0.66
CA ARG A 58 -27.97 -14.33 1.96
C ARG A 58 -29.28 -14.06 2.69
N TYR A 59 -29.70 -12.80 2.80
CA TYR A 59 -30.89 -12.44 3.59
C TYR A 59 -32.20 -12.44 2.78
N GLY A 60 -32.13 -12.17 1.46
CA GLY A 60 -33.32 -12.17 0.60
C GLY A 60 -33.66 -13.55 0.03
N PHE A 61 -32.65 -14.33 -0.30
CA PHE A 61 -32.82 -15.61 -1.00
C PHE A 61 -32.30 -16.82 -0.22
N ASN A 62 -31.71 -16.62 0.96
CA ASN A 62 -31.09 -17.66 1.78
C ASN A 62 -30.00 -18.46 1.03
N LEU A 63 -29.31 -17.77 0.10
CA LEU A 63 -28.19 -18.30 -0.69
C LEU A 63 -26.87 -17.74 -0.18
N GLY A 64 -25.84 -18.60 -0.09
CA GLY A 64 -24.50 -18.18 0.31
C GLY A 64 -23.43 -19.05 -0.33
N TRP A 65 -22.40 -18.39 -0.88
CA TRP A 65 -21.21 -19.04 -1.44
C TRP A 65 -19.96 -18.60 -0.71
N ILE A 66 -19.18 -19.54 -0.23
CA ILE A 66 -17.96 -19.28 0.54
C ILE A 66 -16.92 -18.57 -0.35
N TRP A 67 -16.73 -19.03 -1.59
CA TRP A 67 -15.78 -18.42 -2.52
C TRP A 67 -16.06 -16.91 -2.77
N LEU A 68 -17.32 -16.50 -2.74
CA LEU A 68 -17.69 -15.10 -2.96
C LEU A 68 -17.32 -14.22 -1.75
N GLN A 69 -17.47 -14.76 -0.53
CA GLN A 69 -17.05 -14.07 0.71
C GLN A 69 -15.53 -13.98 0.78
N GLU A 70 -14.83 -15.06 0.43
CA GLU A 70 -13.36 -15.07 0.37
C GLU A 70 -12.83 -14.12 -0.71
N MET A 71 -13.54 -13.95 -1.83
CA MET A 71 -13.18 -12.99 -2.87
C MET A 71 -13.19 -11.55 -2.35
N VAL A 72 -14.15 -11.18 -1.49
CA VAL A 72 -14.18 -9.87 -0.83
C VAL A 72 -12.94 -9.70 0.06
N THR A 73 -12.61 -10.69 0.86
CA THR A 73 -11.41 -10.67 1.71
C THR A 73 -10.13 -10.60 0.87
N TRP A 74 -10.08 -11.33 -0.24
CA TRP A 74 -8.98 -11.29 -1.20
C TRP A 74 -8.80 -9.88 -1.80
N MET A 75 -9.90 -9.27 -2.27
CA MET A 75 -9.89 -7.90 -2.80
C MET A 75 -9.45 -6.90 -1.74
N HIS A 76 -9.92 -7.03 -0.50
CA HIS A 76 -9.54 -6.15 0.59
C HIS A 76 -8.04 -6.22 0.88
N ALA A 77 -7.48 -7.42 1.00
CA ALA A 77 -6.06 -7.61 1.21
C ALA A 77 -5.21 -7.06 0.03
N ALA A 78 -5.66 -7.28 -1.21
CA ALA A 78 -5.01 -6.74 -2.39
C ALA A 78 -5.01 -5.20 -2.40
N VAL A 79 -6.16 -4.57 -2.09
CA VAL A 79 -6.26 -3.10 -1.97
C VAL A 79 -5.30 -2.59 -0.90
N PHE A 80 -5.29 -3.21 0.28
CA PHE A 80 -4.44 -2.79 1.39
C PHE A 80 -2.95 -2.86 1.04
N LEU A 81 -2.50 -3.98 0.48
CA LEU A 81 -1.11 -4.19 0.10
C LEU A 81 -0.67 -3.24 -1.02
N LEU A 82 -1.46 -3.10 -2.07
CA LEU A 82 -1.13 -2.23 -3.20
C LEU A 82 -1.20 -0.74 -2.83
N ALA A 83 -2.18 -0.35 -2.01
CA ALA A 83 -2.33 1.03 -1.57
C ALA A 83 -1.23 1.47 -0.60
N ALA A 84 -0.61 0.56 0.18
CA ALA A 84 0.42 0.90 1.15
C ALA A 84 1.60 1.64 0.50
N ALA A 85 2.13 1.13 -0.61
CA ALA A 85 3.22 1.77 -1.34
C ALA A 85 2.79 3.09 -2.00
N TYR A 86 1.58 3.15 -2.55
CA TYR A 86 1.01 4.38 -3.11
C TYR A 86 0.87 5.46 -2.03
N THR A 87 0.29 5.13 -0.89
CA THR A 87 0.09 6.07 0.23
C THR A 87 1.43 6.61 0.74
N PHE A 88 2.48 5.77 0.75
CA PHE A 88 3.82 6.21 1.11
C PHE A 88 4.38 7.22 0.08
N SER A 89 4.19 6.98 -1.20
CA SER A 89 4.69 7.86 -2.28
C SER A 89 4.02 9.24 -2.29
N GLU A 90 2.76 9.33 -1.84
CA GLU A 90 2.01 10.60 -1.74
C GLU A 90 2.25 11.34 -0.41
N ASP A 91 3.16 10.86 0.44
CA ASP A 91 3.43 11.41 1.80
C ASP A 91 2.17 11.46 2.69
N ALA A 92 1.23 10.56 2.41
CA ALA A 92 -0.07 10.47 3.08
C ALA A 92 -0.07 9.51 4.28
N HIS A 93 1.09 9.04 4.73
CA HIS A 93 1.22 8.24 5.94
C HIS A 93 0.94 9.11 7.17
N VAL A 94 0.22 8.51 8.11
CA VAL A 94 -0.09 9.17 9.39
C VAL A 94 1.21 9.43 10.14
N ARG A 95 1.51 10.72 10.38
CA ARG A 95 2.63 11.15 11.22
C ARG A 95 2.09 11.56 12.59
N VAL A 96 2.90 11.38 13.63
CA VAL A 96 2.55 11.88 14.97
C VAL A 96 2.85 13.37 15.01
N ASP A 97 1.94 14.17 14.46
CA ASP A 97 2.09 15.61 14.25
C ASP A 97 2.35 16.40 15.54
N VAL A 98 1.93 15.88 16.69
CA VAL A 98 2.09 16.55 17.98
C VAL A 98 3.56 16.91 18.27
N PHE A 99 4.49 16.01 17.96
CA PHE A 99 5.93 16.27 18.12
C PHE A 99 6.56 16.92 16.90
N TYR A 100 6.11 16.52 15.71
CA TYR A 100 6.70 16.91 14.43
C TYR A 100 6.42 18.37 14.07
N ARG A 101 5.28 18.93 14.48
CA ARG A 101 4.82 20.28 14.10
C ARG A 101 5.80 21.39 14.50
N ASN A 102 6.40 21.27 15.68
CA ASN A 102 7.25 22.31 16.26
C ASN A 102 8.74 22.19 15.90
N TRP A 103 9.13 21.18 15.13
CA TRP A 103 10.55 20.95 14.79
C TRP A 103 10.99 21.77 13.60
N SER A 104 12.29 22.15 13.59
CA SER A 104 12.92 22.79 12.44
C SER A 104 12.91 21.86 11.23
N GLN A 105 12.94 22.40 10.02
CA GLN A 105 12.95 21.58 8.79
C GLN A 105 14.14 20.63 8.74
N ARG A 106 15.30 21.06 9.20
CA ARG A 106 16.51 20.22 9.31
C ARG A 106 16.31 19.04 10.25
N THR A 107 15.66 19.24 11.41
CA THR A 107 15.31 18.15 12.34
C THR A 107 14.33 17.17 11.72
N LYS A 108 13.31 17.68 11.01
CA LYS A 108 12.34 16.84 10.27
C LYS A 108 13.05 15.96 9.26
N ASN A 109 13.92 16.52 8.42
CA ASN A 109 14.66 15.77 7.41
C ASN A 109 15.57 14.69 8.03
N LYS A 110 16.18 14.96 9.22
CA LYS A 110 16.96 13.95 9.95
C LYS A 110 16.11 12.81 10.46
N VAL A 111 14.98 13.12 11.08
CA VAL A 111 14.07 12.10 11.63
C VAL A 111 13.47 11.25 10.51
N ASP A 112 13.07 11.88 9.40
CA ASP A 112 12.55 11.18 8.22
C ASP A 112 13.62 10.26 7.60
N LEU A 113 14.87 10.72 7.50
CA LEU A 113 15.98 9.90 7.02
C LEU A 113 16.22 8.68 7.92
N VAL A 114 16.31 8.89 9.24
CA VAL A 114 16.52 7.82 10.22
C VAL A 114 15.34 6.84 10.20
N GLY A 115 14.11 7.33 10.20
CA GLY A 115 12.90 6.50 10.13
C GLY A 115 12.84 5.65 8.86
N ASN A 116 13.19 6.22 7.71
CA ASN A 116 13.24 5.46 6.46
C ASN A 116 14.31 4.37 6.47
N VAL A 117 15.53 4.71 6.89
CA VAL A 117 16.67 3.76 6.85
C VAL A 117 16.53 2.67 7.91
N PHE A 118 16.13 3.01 9.13
CA PHE A 118 16.11 2.07 10.26
C PHE A 118 14.77 1.40 10.52
N CYS A 119 13.67 1.97 10.07
CA CYS A 119 12.34 1.38 10.25
C CYS A 119 11.76 0.87 8.92
N LEU A 120 11.60 1.73 7.92
CA LEU A 120 10.91 1.35 6.70
C LEU A 120 11.71 0.36 5.85
N CYS A 121 12.99 0.66 5.57
CA CYS A 121 13.80 -0.21 4.71
C CYS A 121 13.98 -1.63 5.27
N PRO A 122 14.28 -1.85 6.57
CA PRO A 122 14.36 -3.21 7.12
C PRO A 122 13.05 -3.96 7.07
N VAL A 123 11.90 -3.30 7.38
CA VAL A 123 10.58 -3.93 7.30
C VAL A 123 10.23 -4.29 5.86
N ALA A 124 10.47 -3.38 4.92
CA ALA A 124 10.24 -3.63 3.51
C ALA A 124 11.12 -4.77 2.96
N LEU A 125 12.38 -4.83 3.38
CA LEU A 125 13.31 -5.92 3.02
C LEU A 125 12.87 -7.25 3.64
N LEU A 126 12.41 -7.25 4.89
CA LEU A 126 11.88 -8.43 5.55
C LEU A 126 10.62 -8.94 4.82
N LEU A 127 9.70 -8.03 4.43
CA LEU A 127 8.56 -8.40 3.62
C LEU A 127 8.97 -8.97 2.25
N LEU A 128 9.97 -8.37 1.60
CA LEU A 128 10.44 -8.81 0.30
C LEU A 128 11.09 -10.20 0.38
N VAL A 129 12.10 -10.36 1.24
CA VAL A 129 12.90 -11.59 1.29
C VAL A 129 12.21 -12.66 2.11
N GLY A 130 11.66 -12.30 3.27
CA GLY A 130 11.03 -13.26 4.19
C GLY A 130 9.74 -13.88 3.68
N SER A 131 9.10 -13.27 2.67
CA SER A 131 7.90 -13.86 2.06
C SER A 131 8.18 -14.78 0.86
N LEU A 132 9.42 -14.82 0.33
CA LEU A 132 9.72 -15.58 -0.89
C LEU A 132 9.46 -17.08 -0.73
N ASP A 133 9.97 -17.69 0.34
CA ASP A 133 9.77 -19.13 0.59
C ASP A 133 8.29 -19.47 0.82
N TYR A 134 7.56 -18.57 1.50
CA TYR A 134 6.13 -18.72 1.70
C TYR A 134 5.33 -18.67 0.40
N VAL A 135 5.73 -17.79 -0.52
CA VAL A 135 5.12 -17.66 -1.84
C VAL A 135 5.47 -18.84 -2.74
N SER A 136 6.76 -19.24 -2.81
CA SER A 136 7.20 -20.36 -3.63
C SER A 136 6.51 -21.66 -3.23
N ALA A 137 6.45 -21.97 -1.92
CA ALA A 137 5.74 -23.15 -1.42
C ALA A 137 4.25 -23.13 -1.79
N SER A 138 3.60 -21.97 -1.76
CA SER A 138 2.19 -21.83 -2.15
C SER A 138 1.95 -22.11 -3.64
N TRP A 139 2.87 -21.69 -4.51
CA TRP A 139 2.81 -21.98 -5.95
C TRP A 139 3.10 -23.44 -6.26
N GLU A 140 4.09 -24.04 -5.61
CA GLU A 140 4.45 -25.46 -5.78
C GLU A 140 3.31 -26.40 -5.37
N MET A 141 2.68 -26.13 -4.23
CA MET A 141 1.55 -26.91 -3.71
C MET A 141 0.24 -26.64 -4.47
N LYS A 142 0.21 -25.67 -5.40
CA LYS A 142 -1.02 -25.21 -6.07
C LYS A 142 -2.12 -24.91 -5.05
N GLU A 143 -1.78 -24.14 -4.03
CA GLU A 143 -2.63 -23.88 -2.87
C GLU A 143 -3.99 -23.30 -3.26
N SER A 144 -5.05 -23.88 -2.73
CA SER A 144 -6.43 -23.40 -2.81
C SER A 144 -6.95 -23.09 -1.40
N SER A 145 -8.14 -22.51 -1.31
CA SER A 145 -8.77 -22.29 0.00
C SER A 145 -8.92 -23.58 0.77
N ARG A 146 -8.81 -23.49 2.11
CA ARG A 146 -9.06 -24.60 3.03
C ARG A 146 -10.55 -24.85 3.29
N GLU A 147 -11.39 -23.88 2.93
CA GLU A 147 -12.83 -23.96 3.10
C GLU A 147 -13.47 -24.72 1.94
N ALA A 148 -14.41 -25.61 2.25
CA ALA A 148 -15.17 -26.34 1.24
C ALA A 148 -16.00 -25.37 0.40
N GLY A 149 -15.73 -25.30 -0.90
CA GLY A 149 -16.36 -24.34 -1.81
C GLY A 149 -15.76 -22.94 -1.76
N GLY A 150 -14.56 -22.79 -1.19
CA GLY A 150 -13.79 -21.55 -1.22
C GLY A 150 -13.06 -21.30 -2.53
N LEU A 151 -12.14 -20.32 -2.54
CA LEU A 151 -11.39 -19.91 -3.74
C LEU A 151 -10.46 -21.02 -4.23
N ALA A 152 -10.58 -21.32 -5.53
CA ALA A 152 -9.72 -22.28 -6.20
C ALA A 152 -8.33 -21.70 -6.49
N TYR A 153 -7.37 -22.57 -6.83
CA TYR A 153 -6.12 -22.14 -7.45
C TYR A 153 -6.40 -21.31 -8.71
N PRO A 154 -5.69 -20.21 -9.01
CA PRO A 154 -4.46 -19.72 -8.37
C PRO A 154 -4.67 -18.52 -7.40
N PHE A 155 -5.88 -18.25 -6.92
CA PHE A 155 -6.18 -17.02 -6.17
C PHE A 155 -5.35 -16.87 -4.88
N ILE A 156 -5.09 -17.97 -4.15
CA ILE A 156 -4.32 -17.91 -2.91
C ILE A 156 -2.82 -17.61 -3.18
N PRO A 157 -2.12 -18.31 -4.08
CA PRO A 157 -0.74 -17.95 -4.42
C PRO A 157 -0.59 -16.53 -5.00
N LEU A 158 -1.56 -16.07 -5.80
CA LEU A 158 -1.56 -14.69 -6.32
C LEU A 158 -1.62 -13.66 -5.21
N LEU A 159 -2.49 -13.86 -4.20
CA LEU A 159 -2.57 -12.96 -3.05
C LEU A 159 -1.25 -12.91 -2.28
N LYS A 160 -0.65 -14.09 -2.03
CA LYS A 160 0.64 -14.19 -1.35
C LYS A 160 1.76 -13.49 -2.13
N THR A 161 1.73 -13.54 -3.46
CA THR A 161 2.71 -12.86 -4.33
C THR A 161 2.64 -11.33 -4.19
N LEU A 162 1.54 -10.76 -3.72
CA LEU A 162 1.46 -9.34 -3.44
C LEU A 162 2.35 -8.92 -2.26
N LEU A 163 2.70 -9.83 -1.33
CA LEU A 163 3.58 -9.52 -0.20
C LEU A 163 4.98 -9.09 -0.64
N PRO A 164 5.76 -9.90 -1.38
CA PRO A 164 7.06 -9.49 -1.86
C PRO A 164 6.98 -8.31 -2.84
N LEU A 165 5.91 -8.21 -3.64
CA LEU A 165 5.69 -7.08 -4.52
C LEU A 165 5.53 -5.77 -3.72
N THR A 166 4.72 -5.78 -2.67
CA THR A 166 4.56 -4.65 -1.76
C THR A 166 5.88 -4.31 -1.06
N GLY A 167 6.61 -5.32 -0.59
CA GLY A 167 7.94 -5.15 -0.01
C GLY A 167 8.91 -4.45 -0.97
N LEU A 168 8.95 -4.88 -2.23
CA LEU A 168 9.77 -4.25 -3.27
C LEU A 168 9.38 -2.79 -3.53
N MET A 169 8.08 -2.52 -3.64
CA MET A 169 7.58 -1.17 -3.87
C MET A 169 7.88 -0.25 -2.69
N LEU A 170 7.66 -0.70 -1.45
CA LEU A 170 7.97 0.08 -0.24
C LEU A 170 9.48 0.31 -0.10
N PHE A 171 10.30 -0.71 -0.37
CA PHE A 171 11.74 -0.59 -0.30
C PHE A 171 12.29 0.42 -1.31
N SER A 172 11.84 0.35 -2.56
CA SER A 172 12.25 1.30 -3.60
C SER A 172 11.83 2.74 -3.26
N GLN A 173 10.61 2.95 -2.76
CA GLN A 173 10.15 4.27 -2.34
C GLN A 173 10.89 4.78 -1.09
N GLY A 174 11.17 3.89 -0.13
CA GLY A 174 11.95 4.22 1.06
C GLY A 174 13.36 4.71 0.72
N LEU A 175 14.05 4.05 -0.23
CA LEU A 175 15.37 4.48 -0.71
C LEU A 175 15.31 5.84 -1.39
N VAL A 176 14.33 6.06 -2.27
CA VAL A 176 14.15 7.35 -2.97
C VAL A 176 13.91 8.48 -1.97
N HIS A 177 13.04 8.25 -0.98
CA HIS A 177 12.74 9.24 0.05
C HIS A 177 13.95 9.51 0.97
N ALA A 178 14.66 8.46 1.40
CA ALA A 178 15.88 8.59 2.19
C ALA A 178 16.96 9.41 1.45
N TYR A 179 17.17 9.13 0.17
CA TYR A 179 18.11 9.88 -0.65
C TYR A 179 17.72 11.35 -0.79
N ALA A 180 16.45 11.65 -1.00
CA ALA A 180 15.95 13.03 -1.07
C ALA A 180 16.15 13.78 0.26
N CYS A 181 15.92 13.13 1.42
CA CYS A 181 16.19 13.72 2.73
C CYS A 181 17.69 13.98 2.94
N TYR A 182 18.54 13.05 2.51
CA TYR A 182 20.00 13.21 2.60
C TYR A 182 20.51 14.41 1.83
N LEU A 183 20.03 14.63 0.57
CA LEU A 183 20.44 15.78 -0.24
C LEU A 183 20.01 17.10 0.40
N LYS A 184 18.79 17.19 0.92
CA LYS A 184 18.31 18.40 1.63
C LYS A 184 19.16 18.72 2.86
N LEU A 185 19.68 17.71 3.56
CA LEU A 185 20.56 17.92 4.70
C LEU A 185 21.97 18.36 4.31
N LYS A 186 22.40 18.07 3.08
CA LYS A 186 23.71 18.48 2.56
C LYS A 186 23.71 19.92 2.04
N ASP A 187 22.55 20.38 1.53
CA ASP A 187 22.38 21.72 0.95
C ASP A 187 22.09 22.79 2.02
N ASP A 188 21.70 22.42 3.25
CA ASP A 188 21.53 23.26 4.47
C ASP A 188 22.84 23.34 5.31
#